data_bd6f13070590c5057873d3448cc87f71
#
_entry.id   bd6f13070590c5057873d3448cc87f71
#
_cell.length_a   1.000
_cell.length_b   1.000
_cell.length_c   1.000
_cell.angle_alpha   90.00
_cell.angle_beta   90.00
_cell.angle_gamma   90.00
#
_symmetry.space_group_name_H-M   'P 1'
#
loop_
_entity.id
_entity.type
_entity.pdbx_description
1 polymer ?
#
loop_
_entity_poly.entity_id
_entity_poly.type
_entity_poly.pdbx_seq_one_letter_code
_entity_poly.pdbx_strand_id
1 'polypeptide(L)'
;QGDMPLIDSKDILKVNDPIINGFDIGTLGTNLSSKEESNINITKVKIDWIKRMYIGNATDFYKKPKGYLENIYHHVGIYSYTIDSLSKFVSMKPSSNELDYKLEQWRALDANMSIGVSYVNNVPISVDTKEDLIQIENIIKSN
;
A
#
# COMPACT_ATOMS: atom_id res chain seq x y z
N GLN A 1 -6.88 8.42 1.80
CA GLN A 1 -6.64 8.90 3.16
C GLN A 1 -6.05 10.30 3.09
N GLY A 2 -6.38 11.15 4.06
CA GLY A 2 -5.93 12.54 4.10
C GLY A 2 -4.58 12.76 4.79
N ASP A 3 -3.88 11.69 5.09
CA ASP A 3 -2.63 11.65 5.85
C ASP A 3 -1.36 11.78 4.98
N MET A 4 -1.50 11.85 3.65
CA MET A 4 -0.39 12.03 2.71
C MET A 4 -0.56 13.33 1.88
N PRO A 5 -0.44 14.51 2.50
CA PRO A 5 -0.78 15.78 1.83
C PRO A 5 0.18 16.16 0.69
N LEU A 6 1.38 15.56 0.63
CA LEU A 6 2.38 15.82 -0.41
C LEU A 6 2.50 14.68 -1.44
N ILE A 7 1.49 13.81 -1.54
CA ILE A 7 1.50 12.76 -2.57
C ILE A 7 1.49 13.38 -3.98
N ASP A 8 2.36 12.89 -4.86
CA ASP A 8 2.41 13.34 -6.26
C ASP A 8 1.13 12.88 -7.00
N SER A 9 0.54 13.79 -7.75
CA SER A 9 -0.63 13.49 -8.60
C SER A 9 -0.38 12.34 -9.58
N LYS A 10 0.85 12.18 -10.07
CA LYS A 10 1.26 11.08 -10.94
C LYS A 10 1.18 9.73 -10.21
N ASP A 11 1.51 9.69 -8.91
CA ASP A 11 1.42 8.47 -8.10
C ASP A 11 -0.05 8.13 -7.80
N ILE A 12 -0.91 9.15 -7.60
CA ILE A 12 -2.37 8.95 -7.51
C ILE A 12 -2.92 8.31 -8.79
N LEU A 13 -2.44 8.72 -9.96
CA LEU A 13 -2.87 8.12 -11.22
C LEU A 13 -2.39 6.68 -11.36
N LYS A 14 -1.17 6.36 -10.94
CA LYS A 14 -0.60 5.01 -11.00
C LYS A 14 -1.37 3.97 -10.18
N VAL A 15 -2.10 4.38 -9.14
CA VAL A 15 -2.91 3.44 -8.36
C VAL A 15 -3.99 2.75 -9.20
N ASN A 16 -4.36 3.33 -10.36
CA ASN A 16 -5.33 2.74 -11.27
C ASN A 16 -4.72 1.73 -12.27
N ASP A 17 -3.41 1.71 -12.45
CA ASP A 17 -2.77 0.79 -13.38
C ASP A 17 -3.12 -0.69 -13.11
N PRO A 18 -3.16 -1.18 -11.84
CA PRO A 18 -3.62 -2.53 -11.56
C PRO A 18 -5.06 -2.79 -12.02
N ILE A 19 -5.97 -1.85 -11.79
CA ILE A 19 -7.37 -1.98 -12.22
C ILE A 19 -7.48 -2.13 -13.74
N ILE A 20 -6.72 -1.31 -14.48
CA ILE A 20 -6.65 -1.37 -15.95
C ILE A 20 -6.09 -2.73 -16.42
N ASN A 21 -5.23 -3.36 -15.61
CA ASN A 21 -4.65 -4.67 -15.87
C ASN A 21 -5.47 -5.85 -15.29
N GLY A 22 -6.71 -5.60 -14.84
CA GLY A 22 -7.67 -6.64 -14.46
C GLY A 22 -7.62 -7.10 -13.01
N PHE A 23 -6.92 -6.37 -12.12
CA PHE A 23 -6.98 -6.61 -10.68
C PHE A 23 -8.27 -6.05 -10.07
N ASP A 24 -8.75 -6.68 -8.97
CA ASP A 24 -9.91 -6.20 -8.21
C ASP A 24 -9.62 -4.91 -7.45
N ILE A 25 -8.39 -4.78 -6.93
CA ILE A 25 -7.91 -3.68 -6.10
C ILE A 25 -6.55 -3.24 -6.61
N GLY A 26 -6.34 -1.93 -6.71
CA GLY A 26 -5.04 -1.33 -6.99
C GLY A 26 -4.46 -0.67 -5.74
N THR A 27 -3.15 -0.78 -5.55
CA THR A 27 -2.40 -0.07 -4.53
C THR A 27 -0.99 0.25 -5.01
N LEU A 28 -0.17 0.87 -4.16
CA LEU A 28 1.18 1.28 -4.51
C LEU A 28 2.22 0.62 -3.60
N GLY A 29 3.42 0.45 -4.15
CA GLY A 29 4.58 -0.02 -3.40
C GLY A 29 5.85 0.66 -3.86
N THR A 30 6.81 0.83 -2.97
CA THR A 30 8.12 1.41 -3.25
C THR A 30 9.23 0.63 -2.58
N ASN A 31 10.48 0.96 -2.86
CA ASN A 31 11.61 0.31 -2.22
C ASN A 31 11.52 0.41 -0.70
N LEU A 32 11.86 -0.67 -0.03
CA LEU A 32 11.98 -0.74 1.42
C LEU A 32 13.45 -0.55 1.80
N SER A 33 13.73 0.42 2.65
CA SER A 33 15.08 0.60 3.20
C SER A 33 15.33 -0.38 4.35
N SER A 34 16.59 -0.67 4.64
CA SER A 34 16.98 -1.58 5.75
C SER A 34 16.47 -1.08 7.12
N LYS A 35 16.34 0.24 7.29
CA LYS A 35 15.79 0.84 8.53
C LYS A 35 14.29 0.61 8.67
N GLU A 36 13.58 0.58 7.54
CA GLU A 36 12.13 0.39 7.51
C GLU A 36 11.74 -1.07 7.70
N GLU A 37 12.61 -2.01 7.37
CA GLU A 37 12.33 -3.44 7.46
C GLU A 37 11.93 -3.85 8.88
N SER A 38 12.63 -3.37 9.89
CA SER A 38 12.35 -3.64 11.31
C SER A 38 11.28 -2.73 11.92
N ASN A 39 10.88 -1.65 11.25
CA ASN A 39 9.91 -0.69 11.77
C ASN A 39 8.48 -1.25 11.68
N ILE A 40 7.87 -1.54 12.83
CA ILE A 40 6.50 -2.09 12.92
C ILE A 40 5.38 -1.09 12.58
N ASN A 41 5.69 0.19 12.45
CA ASN A 41 4.71 1.19 12.01
C ASN A 41 4.56 1.20 10.47
N ILE A 42 5.54 0.68 9.76
CA ILE A 42 5.53 0.59 8.31
C ILE A 42 4.92 -0.74 7.89
N THR A 43 3.89 -0.67 7.06
CA THR A 43 3.33 -1.85 6.40
C THR A 43 4.22 -2.27 5.24
N LYS A 44 4.59 -3.55 5.20
CA LYS A 44 5.31 -4.18 4.10
C LYS A 44 4.35 -4.95 3.24
N VAL A 45 4.67 -5.01 1.95
CA VAL A 45 3.95 -5.84 0.98
C VAL A 45 4.93 -6.76 0.27
N LYS A 46 4.57 -8.04 0.15
CA LYS A 46 5.29 -8.99 -0.71
C LYS A 46 4.65 -8.97 -2.08
N ILE A 47 5.47 -8.77 -3.12
CA ILE A 47 4.98 -8.56 -4.48
C ILE A 47 5.58 -9.61 -5.42
N ASP A 48 4.71 -10.36 -6.10
CA ASP A 48 5.11 -11.18 -7.23
C ASP A 48 4.95 -10.36 -8.51
N TRP A 49 6.09 -9.90 -9.05
CA TRP A 49 6.10 -9.01 -10.21
C TRP A 49 5.69 -9.74 -11.50
N ILE A 50 4.66 -9.24 -12.16
CA ILE A 50 4.27 -9.64 -13.52
C ILE A 50 5.16 -8.91 -14.52
N LYS A 51 5.30 -7.59 -14.35
CA LYS A 51 6.25 -6.76 -15.06
C LYS A 51 7.07 -6.00 -14.00
N ARG A 52 8.33 -6.40 -13.87
CA ARG A 52 9.21 -5.93 -12.78
C ARG A 52 9.21 -4.41 -12.67
N MET A 53 9.06 -3.90 -11.45
CA MET A 53 9.05 -2.48 -11.10
C MET A 53 7.96 -1.66 -11.85
N TYR A 54 6.93 -2.32 -12.34
CA TYR A 54 5.79 -1.68 -12.97
C TYR A 54 4.49 -2.14 -12.32
N ILE A 55 4.15 -3.43 -12.48
CA ILE A 55 2.92 -4.00 -11.91
C ILE A 55 3.18 -5.41 -11.40
N GLY A 56 2.65 -5.75 -10.23
CA GLY A 56 2.75 -7.07 -9.63
C GLY A 56 1.53 -7.40 -8.77
N ASN A 57 1.46 -8.64 -8.35
CA ASN A 57 0.42 -9.14 -7.45
C ASN A 57 0.90 -9.12 -6.01
N ALA A 58 0.14 -8.50 -5.11
CA ALA A 58 0.39 -8.58 -3.69
C ALA A 58 0.02 -9.95 -3.16
N THR A 59 0.95 -10.61 -2.47
CA THR A 59 0.74 -11.95 -1.92
C THR A 59 0.74 -11.98 -0.39
N ASP A 60 1.25 -10.94 0.25
CA ASP A 60 1.24 -10.80 1.72
C ASP A 60 1.36 -9.33 2.13
N PHE A 61 0.75 -8.99 3.27
CA PHE A 61 0.89 -7.71 3.95
C PHE A 61 1.21 -7.94 5.43
N TYR A 62 2.20 -7.23 5.96
CA TYR A 62 2.60 -7.39 7.36
C TYR A 62 3.33 -6.15 7.89
N LYS A 63 3.37 -6.02 9.22
CA LYS A 63 4.12 -4.98 9.93
C LYS A 63 5.38 -5.53 10.59
N LYS A 64 5.27 -6.69 11.25
CA LYS A 64 6.42 -7.35 11.90
C LYS A 64 7.20 -8.16 10.87
N PRO A 65 8.55 -8.14 10.91
CA PRO A 65 9.35 -8.94 9.99
C PRO A 65 8.95 -10.42 10.00
N LYS A 66 8.81 -11.01 8.81
CA LYS A 66 8.46 -12.42 8.61
C LYS A 66 9.63 -13.27 8.09
N GLY A 67 10.84 -12.69 8.00
CA GLY A 67 12.03 -13.40 7.50
C GLY A 67 12.04 -13.65 5.99
N TYR A 68 11.22 -12.97 5.22
CA TYR A 68 11.33 -12.98 3.77
C TYR A 68 12.62 -12.28 3.33
N LEU A 69 13.29 -12.84 2.32
CA LEU A 69 14.57 -12.33 1.81
C LEU A 69 14.43 -11.52 0.53
N GLU A 70 13.31 -11.68 -0.20
CA GLU A 70 13.12 -11.10 -1.52
C GLU A 70 11.70 -10.58 -1.74
N ASN A 71 11.57 -9.66 -2.70
CA ASN A 71 10.30 -9.13 -3.18
C ASN A 71 9.46 -8.41 -2.11
N ILE A 72 10.14 -7.78 -1.16
CA ILE A 72 9.52 -7.03 -0.07
C ILE A 72 9.63 -5.54 -0.37
N TYR A 73 8.52 -4.84 -0.24
CA TYR A 73 8.40 -3.42 -0.55
C TYR A 73 7.69 -2.68 0.57
N HIS A 74 7.95 -1.38 0.67
CA HIS A 74 7.15 -0.49 1.50
C HIS A 74 5.79 -0.30 0.84
N HIS A 75 4.73 -0.65 1.53
CA HIS A 75 3.37 -0.45 1.06
C HIS A 75 2.93 1.00 1.26
N VAL A 76 2.52 1.66 0.18
CA VAL A 76 1.93 3.00 0.22
C VAL A 76 0.41 2.85 0.23
N GLY A 77 -0.22 3.19 1.35
CA GLY A 77 -1.60 2.87 1.70
C GLY A 77 -2.67 3.69 0.97
N ILE A 78 -2.57 3.82 -0.34
CA ILE A 78 -3.61 4.38 -1.21
C ILE A 78 -4.19 3.28 -2.10
N TYR A 79 -5.50 3.33 -2.37
CA TYR A 79 -6.19 2.26 -3.06
C TYR A 79 -7.11 2.77 -4.15
N SER A 80 -7.25 1.96 -5.20
CA SER A 80 -8.31 2.07 -6.21
C SER A 80 -9.12 0.79 -6.27
N TYR A 81 -10.37 0.92 -6.65
CA TYR A 81 -11.31 -0.19 -6.78
C TYR A 81 -12.16 0.01 -8.04
N THR A 82 -12.60 -1.09 -8.66
CA THR A 82 -13.81 -1.02 -9.48
C THR A 82 -15.03 -0.87 -8.57
N ILE A 83 -16.17 -0.41 -9.11
CA ILE A 83 -17.42 -0.30 -8.34
C ILE A 83 -17.83 -1.68 -7.78
N ASP A 84 -17.69 -2.72 -8.59
CA ASP A 84 -18.06 -4.09 -8.20
C ASP A 84 -17.14 -4.64 -7.11
N SER A 85 -15.82 -4.45 -7.24
CA SER A 85 -14.85 -4.88 -6.23
C SER A 85 -15.03 -4.14 -4.91
N LEU A 86 -15.32 -2.83 -4.96
CA LEU A 86 -15.61 -2.05 -3.76
C LEU A 86 -16.90 -2.53 -3.08
N SER A 87 -17.97 -2.73 -3.87
CA SER A 87 -19.24 -3.25 -3.35
C SER A 87 -19.07 -4.61 -2.68
N LYS A 88 -18.30 -5.51 -3.31
CA LYS A 88 -17.94 -6.81 -2.74
C LYS A 88 -17.16 -6.63 -1.43
N PHE A 89 -16.09 -5.81 -1.44
CA PHE A 89 -15.24 -5.60 -0.28
C PHE A 89 -16.02 -5.08 0.94
N VAL A 90 -16.85 -4.04 0.76
CA VAL A 90 -17.60 -3.45 1.89
C VAL A 90 -18.73 -4.33 2.40
N SER A 91 -19.22 -5.29 1.60
CA SER A 91 -20.22 -6.26 2.02
C SER A 91 -19.67 -7.39 2.90
N MET A 92 -18.35 -7.60 2.88
CA MET A 92 -17.70 -8.67 3.64
C MET A 92 -17.50 -8.26 5.11
N LYS A 93 -17.61 -9.24 5.99
CA LYS A 93 -17.17 -9.08 7.39
C LYS A 93 -15.63 -9.12 7.46
N PRO A 94 -15.04 -8.49 8.47
CA PRO A 94 -13.61 -8.62 8.72
C PRO A 94 -13.18 -10.09 8.80
N SER A 95 -12.08 -10.44 8.14
CA SER A 95 -11.52 -11.79 8.17
C SER A 95 -10.68 -12.03 9.43
N SER A 96 -10.39 -13.30 9.74
CA SER A 96 -9.53 -13.63 10.89
C SER A 96 -8.15 -13.02 10.75
N ASN A 97 -7.53 -13.12 9.57
CA ASN A 97 -6.21 -12.53 9.33
C ASN A 97 -6.22 -10.99 9.40
N GLU A 98 -7.31 -10.35 8.93
CA GLU A 98 -7.47 -8.90 9.10
C GLU A 98 -7.44 -8.49 10.57
N LEU A 99 -8.17 -9.21 11.42
CA LEU A 99 -8.24 -8.93 12.86
C LEU A 99 -6.90 -9.19 13.56
N ASP A 100 -6.22 -10.27 13.19
CA ASP A 100 -4.93 -10.69 13.78
C ASP A 100 -3.80 -9.74 13.39
N TYR A 101 -3.71 -9.38 12.12
CA TYR A 101 -2.65 -8.49 11.61
C TYR A 101 -3.00 -7.01 11.72
N LYS A 102 -4.29 -6.67 11.96
CA LYS A 102 -4.82 -5.28 11.95
C LYS A 102 -4.53 -4.58 10.63
N LEU A 103 -4.77 -5.29 9.53
CA LEU A 103 -4.54 -4.86 8.16
C LEU A 103 -5.75 -5.25 7.29
N GLU A 104 -6.53 -4.26 6.83
CA GLU A 104 -7.77 -4.49 6.06
C GLU A 104 -7.54 -5.24 4.73
N GLN A 105 -6.33 -5.13 4.17
CA GLN A 105 -5.96 -5.85 2.94
C GLN A 105 -6.16 -7.36 3.05
N TRP A 106 -6.05 -7.91 4.25
CA TRP A 106 -6.26 -9.33 4.49
C TRP A 106 -7.69 -9.77 4.23
N ARG A 107 -8.68 -8.91 4.43
CA ARG A 107 -10.08 -9.22 4.07
C ARG A 107 -10.20 -9.54 2.58
N ALA A 108 -9.53 -8.76 1.75
CA ALA A 108 -9.51 -8.99 0.30
C ALA A 108 -8.75 -10.27 -0.07
N LEU A 109 -7.54 -10.47 0.47
CA LEU A 109 -6.73 -11.67 0.20
C LEU A 109 -7.44 -12.95 0.63
N ASP A 110 -8.03 -12.97 1.83
CA ASP A 110 -8.77 -14.12 2.36
C ASP A 110 -10.03 -14.43 1.54
N ALA A 111 -10.59 -13.42 0.88
CA ALA A 111 -11.72 -13.57 -0.04
C ALA A 111 -11.30 -13.87 -1.49
N ASN A 112 -10.01 -14.18 -1.72
CA ASN A 112 -9.44 -14.41 -3.05
C ASN A 112 -9.68 -13.24 -4.03
N MET A 113 -9.71 -12.00 -3.54
CA MET A 113 -9.66 -10.83 -4.39
C MET A 113 -8.20 -10.54 -4.76
N SER A 114 -7.97 -10.21 -6.01
CA SER A 114 -6.63 -9.85 -6.49
C SER A 114 -6.28 -8.41 -6.11
N ILE A 115 -5.09 -8.21 -5.52
CA ILE A 115 -4.56 -6.88 -5.21
C ILE A 115 -3.33 -6.64 -6.07
N GLY A 116 -3.46 -5.75 -7.04
CA GLY A 116 -2.34 -5.33 -7.87
C GLY A 116 -1.57 -4.18 -7.23
N VAL A 117 -0.26 -4.19 -7.39
CA VAL A 117 0.63 -3.15 -6.88
C VAL A 117 1.35 -2.47 -8.04
N SER A 118 1.24 -1.15 -8.14
CA SER A 118 2.10 -0.34 -9.01
C SER A 118 3.29 0.19 -8.24
N TYR A 119 4.45 0.22 -8.89
CA TYR A 119 5.67 0.75 -8.29
C TYR A 119 5.73 2.28 -8.41
N VAL A 120 6.10 2.92 -7.30
CA VAL A 120 6.41 4.36 -7.24
C VAL A 120 7.83 4.57 -6.68
N ASN A 121 8.47 5.68 -7.05
CA ASN A 121 9.86 5.91 -6.68
C ASN A 121 10.04 6.42 -5.25
N ASN A 122 9.03 7.12 -4.72
CA ASN A 122 9.11 7.79 -3.43
C ASN A 122 7.96 7.35 -2.51
N VAL A 123 8.23 7.29 -1.22
CA VAL A 123 7.18 7.22 -0.20
C VAL A 123 6.68 8.62 0.05
N PRO A 124 5.39 8.92 -0.12
CA PRO A 124 4.82 10.19 0.37
C PRO A 124 4.99 10.25 1.89
N ILE A 125 5.34 11.42 2.41
CA ILE A 125 5.40 11.61 3.86
C ILE A 125 3.98 11.52 4.41
N SER A 126 3.74 10.58 5.32
CA SER A 126 2.50 10.44 6.07
C SER A 126 2.54 11.29 7.34
N VAL A 127 1.40 11.85 7.74
CA VAL A 127 1.24 12.59 8.99
C VAL A 127 0.61 11.67 10.03
N ASP A 128 1.46 10.99 10.78
CA ASP A 128 1.04 10.11 11.89
C ASP A 128 1.33 10.74 13.25
N THR A 129 2.29 11.67 13.31
CA THR A 129 2.76 12.34 14.53
C THR A 129 2.76 13.86 14.37
N LYS A 130 2.93 14.58 15.50
CA LYS A 130 3.11 16.03 15.47
C LYS A 130 4.40 16.45 14.77
N GLU A 131 5.43 15.64 14.90
CA GLU A 131 6.73 15.82 14.26
C GLU A 131 6.60 15.76 12.74
N ASP A 132 5.82 14.81 12.22
CA ASP A 132 5.54 14.69 10.78
C ASP A 132 4.78 15.91 10.26
N LEU A 133 3.80 16.40 11.03
CA LEU A 133 3.07 17.62 10.68
C LEU A 133 3.99 18.83 10.56
N ILE A 134 4.89 19.03 11.53
CA ILE A 134 5.86 20.14 11.51
C ILE A 134 6.79 20.02 10.29
N GLN A 135 7.24 18.81 9.99
CA GLN A 135 8.08 18.56 8.82
C GLN A 135 7.37 18.95 7.52
N ILE A 136 6.12 18.52 7.36
CA ILE A 136 5.31 18.84 6.17
C ILE A 136 5.02 20.33 6.06
N GLU A 137 4.67 21.01 7.17
CA GLU A 137 4.49 22.45 7.17
C GLU A 137 5.74 23.21 6.71
N ASN A 138 6.93 22.77 7.14
CA ASN A 138 8.19 23.37 6.71
C ASN A 138 8.43 23.18 5.21
N ILE A 139 8.13 21.99 4.66
CA ILE A 139 8.24 21.71 3.22
C ILE A 139 7.29 22.62 2.42
N ILE A 140 6.03 22.74 2.86
CA ILE A 140 5.03 23.57 2.16
C ILE A 140 5.41 25.05 2.19
N LYS A 141 5.98 25.55 3.30
CA LYS A 141 6.41 26.96 3.43
C LYS A 141 7.68 27.27 2.64
N SER A 142 8.47 26.27 2.27
CA SER A 142 9.71 26.44 1.50
C SER A 142 9.54 26.34 -0.02
N ASN A 143 8.38 25.94 -0.49
CA ASN A 143 7.99 25.89 -1.91
C ASN A 143 7.12 27.09 -2.29
#